data_05d86944fe869bdeed163df5e46a701a
#
_entry.id   05d86944fe869bdeed163df5e46a701a
#
_cell.length_a   1.000
_cell.length_b   1.000
_cell.length_c   1.000
_cell.angle_alpha   90.00
_cell.angle_beta   90.00
_cell.angle_gamma   90.00
#
_symmetry.space_group_name_H-M   'P 1'
#
loop_
_entity.id
_entity.type
_entity.pdbx_description
1 polymer ?
#
loop_
_entity_poly.entity_id
_entity_poly.type
_entity_poly.pdbx_seq_one_letter_code
_entity_poly.pdbx_strand_id
1 'polypeptide(L)'
;MKALTAITSILFVICIPMLLLTTDLRFATNYIRLYEYGFNKYEVSAATGLDNEELLSVADRMVTYFNSDEEFFDIDLFNQREVTHLKDVKGLIQLAYRLQLASLAYIVVYIVINFVLRRGAFWRGLARRLIWGSGATIALLAILGLWAVIDFDSLFLLFHLVSFSNELWQLSPGDKMLLMFPQGFFNDGALFVAAAAIGEAVIIGGIAWGILALRGKANYKKVLVHANGEG
;
A
#
# COMPACT_ATOMS: atom_id res chain seq x y z
N MET A 1 10.56 -30.95 4.43
CA MET A 1 10.53 -29.92 5.47
C MET A 1 11.29 -28.63 5.10
N LYS A 2 12.54 -28.68 4.61
CA LYS A 2 13.33 -27.46 4.25
C LYS A 2 12.64 -26.61 3.16
N ALA A 3 12.11 -27.23 2.10
CA ALA A 3 11.43 -26.51 1.02
C ALA A 3 10.15 -25.77 1.51
N LEU A 4 9.32 -26.42 2.33
CA LEU A 4 8.11 -25.80 2.89
C LEU A 4 8.47 -24.60 3.77
N THR A 5 9.51 -24.70 4.60
CA THR A 5 9.99 -23.58 5.42
C THR A 5 10.52 -22.42 4.57
N ALA A 6 11.16 -22.69 3.44
CA ALA A 6 11.61 -21.67 2.52
C ALA A 6 10.42 -20.95 1.87
N ILE A 7 9.47 -21.70 1.32
CA ILE A 7 8.27 -21.15 0.67
C ILE A 7 7.48 -20.25 1.64
N THR A 8 7.16 -20.76 2.84
CA THR A 8 6.42 -19.96 3.84
C THR A 8 7.19 -18.71 4.30
N SER A 9 8.53 -18.76 4.32
CA SER A 9 9.34 -17.60 4.65
C SER A 9 9.36 -16.55 3.53
N ILE A 10 9.41 -16.98 2.27
CA ILE A 10 9.34 -16.09 1.09
C ILE A 10 7.97 -15.42 1.05
N LEU A 11 6.90 -16.18 1.22
CA LEU A 11 5.53 -15.63 1.27
C LEU A 11 5.40 -14.58 2.39
N PHE A 12 5.98 -14.84 3.58
CA PHE A 12 6.00 -13.85 4.66
C PHE A 12 6.69 -12.55 4.24
N VAL A 13 7.84 -12.64 3.57
CA VAL A 13 8.57 -11.46 3.06
C VAL A 13 7.74 -10.68 2.04
N ILE A 14 7.05 -11.39 1.13
CA ILE A 14 6.18 -10.76 0.11
C ILE A 14 4.93 -10.11 0.75
N CYS A 15 4.39 -10.71 1.80
CA CYS A 15 3.22 -10.15 2.50
C CYS A 15 3.52 -8.81 3.20
N ILE A 16 4.79 -8.48 3.53
CA ILE A 16 5.12 -7.20 4.16
C ILE A 16 4.85 -6.01 3.21
N PRO A 17 5.47 -5.90 2.02
CA PRO A 17 5.15 -4.81 1.10
C PRO A 17 3.68 -4.80 0.70
N MET A 18 3.06 -5.96 0.49
CA MET A 18 1.64 -6.06 0.17
C MET A 18 0.77 -5.45 1.27
N LEU A 19 1.04 -5.78 2.54
CA LEU A 19 0.27 -5.25 3.68
C LEU A 19 0.46 -3.74 3.82
N LEU A 20 1.69 -3.23 3.75
CA LEU A 20 1.98 -1.80 3.89
C LEU A 20 1.29 -1.00 2.78
N LEU A 21 1.54 -1.36 1.52
CA LEU A 21 0.95 -0.66 0.37
C LEU A 21 -0.57 -0.67 0.37
N THR A 22 -1.19 -1.80 0.67
CA THR A 22 -2.66 -1.89 0.68
C THR A 22 -3.28 -1.19 1.88
N THR A 23 -2.55 -1.07 3.01
CA THR A 23 -2.98 -0.31 4.18
C THR A 23 -2.97 1.18 3.89
N ASP A 24 -1.87 1.69 3.32
CA ASP A 24 -1.74 3.09 2.97
C ASP A 24 -2.69 3.48 1.83
N LEU A 25 -2.88 2.60 0.83
CA LEU A 25 -3.89 2.81 -0.20
C LEU A 25 -5.30 2.89 0.39
N ARG A 26 -5.65 1.98 1.31
CA ARG A 26 -6.93 2.02 2.00
C ARG A 26 -7.10 3.30 2.80
N PHE A 27 -6.07 3.75 3.49
CA PHE A 27 -6.10 5.02 4.20
C PHE A 27 -6.31 6.17 3.21
N ALA A 28 -5.51 6.27 2.15
CA ALA A 28 -5.59 7.34 1.16
C ALA A 28 -6.96 7.42 0.47
N THR A 29 -7.54 6.27 0.07
CA THR A 29 -8.86 6.23 -0.57
C THR A 29 -10.02 6.60 0.36
N ASN A 30 -9.86 6.50 1.67
CA ASN A 30 -10.91 6.80 2.65
C ASN A 30 -10.70 8.13 3.39
N TYR A 31 -9.58 8.83 3.17
CA TYR A 31 -9.26 10.04 3.91
C TYR A 31 -9.64 11.29 3.13
N ILE A 32 -10.82 11.83 3.40
CA ILE A 32 -11.44 12.94 2.65
C ILE A 32 -10.54 14.19 2.53
N ARG A 33 -9.62 14.41 3.48
CA ARG A 33 -8.68 15.54 3.43
C ARG A 33 -7.68 15.46 2.26
N LEU A 34 -7.39 14.26 1.75
CA LEU A 34 -6.56 14.12 0.55
C LEU A 34 -7.31 14.57 -0.71
N TYR A 35 -8.62 14.34 -0.77
CA TYR A 35 -9.48 14.87 -1.83
C TYR A 35 -9.55 16.40 -1.77
N GLU A 36 -9.81 16.95 -0.59
CA GLU A 36 -9.81 18.41 -0.36
C GLU A 36 -8.49 19.05 -0.78
N TYR A 37 -7.36 18.48 -0.38
CA TYR A 37 -6.04 18.94 -0.80
C TYR A 37 -5.88 18.91 -2.32
N GLY A 38 -6.24 17.81 -2.97
CA GLY A 38 -6.13 17.67 -4.42
C GLY A 38 -7.05 18.63 -5.17
N PHE A 39 -8.30 18.78 -4.73
CA PHE A 39 -9.25 19.71 -5.35
C PHE A 39 -8.76 21.17 -5.28
N ASN A 40 -8.21 21.58 -4.14
CA ASN A 40 -7.63 22.90 -3.99
C ASN A 40 -6.35 23.08 -4.82
N LYS A 41 -5.44 22.10 -4.79
CA LYS A 41 -4.16 22.16 -5.50
C LYS A 41 -4.30 22.26 -7.02
N TYR A 42 -5.29 21.53 -7.56
CA TYR A 42 -5.51 21.42 -9.01
C TYR A 42 -6.67 22.31 -9.51
N GLU A 43 -7.13 23.26 -8.68
CA GLU A 43 -8.16 24.23 -9.01
C GLU A 43 -9.43 23.57 -9.62
N VAL A 44 -9.83 22.41 -9.06
CA VAL A 44 -10.88 21.56 -9.60
C VAL A 44 -12.23 22.30 -9.65
N SER A 45 -12.50 23.21 -8.73
CA SER A 45 -13.69 24.06 -8.76
C SER A 45 -13.78 24.89 -10.03
N ALA A 46 -12.66 25.52 -10.44
CA ALA A 46 -12.60 26.29 -11.69
C ALA A 46 -12.78 25.39 -12.93
N ALA A 47 -12.22 24.18 -12.92
CA ALA A 47 -12.30 23.23 -14.03
C ALA A 47 -13.70 22.63 -14.20
N THR A 48 -14.40 22.33 -13.10
CA THR A 48 -15.70 21.64 -13.11
C THR A 48 -16.91 22.59 -13.07
N GLY A 49 -16.72 23.80 -12.53
CA GLY A 49 -17.79 24.74 -12.22
C GLY A 49 -18.57 24.42 -10.95
N LEU A 50 -18.12 23.40 -10.17
CA LEU A 50 -18.68 23.02 -8.88
C LEU A 50 -17.98 23.79 -7.76
N ASP A 51 -18.69 24.13 -6.70
CA ASP A 51 -18.05 24.69 -5.53
C ASP A 51 -17.35 23.61 -4.67
N ASN A 52 -16.57 24.03 -3.66
CA ASN A 52 -15.82 23.09 -2.82
C ASN A 52 -16.72 22.17 -1.99
N GLU A 53 -17.88 22.62 -1.57
CA GLU A 53 -18.83 21.81 -0.79
C GLU A 53 -19.44 20.72 -1.68
N GLU A 54 -19.83 21.07 -2.91
CA GLU A 54 -20.31 20.10 -3.91
C GLU A 54 -19.23 19.05 -4.24
N LEU A 55 -17.99 19.48 -4.49
CA LEU A 55 -16.87 18.58 -4.78
C LEU A 55 -16.60 17.59 -3.63
N LEU A 56 -16.59 18.10 -2.38
CA LEU A 56 -16.39 17.24 -1.21
C LEU A 56 -17.58 16.30 -0.97
N SER A 57 -18.80 16.74 -1.25
CA SER A 57 -19.99 15.88 -1.21
C SER A 57 -19.89 14.73 -2.20
N VAL A 58 -19.45 14.99 -3.44
CA VAL A 58 -19.22 13.94 -4.44
C VAL A 58 -18.12 12.97 -3.97
N ALA A 59 -17.01 13.49 -3.44
CA ALA A 59 -15.90 12.67 -2.93
C ALA A 59 -16.35 11.77 -1.76
N ASP A 60 -17.13 12.30 -0.82
CA ASP A 60 -17.65 11.53 0.33
C ASP A 60 -18.61 10.41 -0.12
N ARG A 61 -19.48 10.70 -1.08
CA ARG A 61 -20.32 9.69 -1.73
C ARG A 61 -19.49 8.62 -2.44
N MET A 62 -18.40 9.00 -3.14
CA MET A 62 -17.49 8.04 -3.78
C MET A 62 -16.79 7.15 -2.75
N VAL A 63 -16.31 7.71 -1.65
CA VAL A 63 -15.72 6.93 -0.53
C VAL A 63 -16.73 5.94 0.02
N THR A 64 -17.99 6.39 0.23
CA THR A 64 -19.08 5.51 0.68
C THR A 64 -19.35 4.41 -0.33
N TYR A 65 -19.43 4.74 -1.62
CA TYR A 65 -19.62 3.77 -2.70
C TYR A 65 -18.51 2.72 -2.75
N PHE A 66 -17.24 3.09 -2.60
CA PHE A 66 -16.14 2.12 -2.60
C PHE A 66 -16.23 1.10 -1.45
N ASN A 67 -16.91 1.45 -0.38
CA ASN A 67 -17.10 0.60 0.82
C ASN A 67 -18.50 -0.05 0.89
N SER A 68 -19.37 0.16 -0.10
CA SER A 68 -20.72 -0.41 -0.16
C SER A 68 -20.80 -1.66 -1.04
N ASP A 69 -21.96 -2.31 -1.06
CA ASP A 69 -22.28 -3.41 -1.99
C ASP A 69 -22.99 -2.93 -3.26
N GLU A 70 -23.17 -1.62 -3.44
CA GLU A 70 -23.80 -1.05 -4.64
C GLU A 70 -22.99 -1.38 -5.89
N GLU A 71 -23.65 -1.76 -6.97
CA GLU A 71 -22.97 -2.13 -8.21
C GLU A 71 -22.47 -0.91 -8.99
N PHE A 72 -23.28 0.15 -9.05
CA PHE A 72 -22.96 1.38 -9.77
C PHE A 72 -23.06 2.58 -8.85
N PHE A 73 -22.26 3.59 -9.16
CA PHE A 73 -22.31 4.88 -8.47
C PHE A 73 -23.47 5.70 -9.00
N ASP A 74 -24.49 5.91 -8.17
CA ASP A 74 -25.69 6.65 -8.53
C ASP A 74 -25.47 8.15 -8.37
N ILE A 75 -25.14 8.84 -9.47
CA ILE A 75 -24.96 10.29 -9.53
C ILE A 75 -25.17 10.82 -10.95
N ASP A 76 -25.98 11.87 -11.09
CA ASP A 76 -26.26 12.51 -12.38
C ASP A 76 -25.06 13.28 -12.97
N LEU A 77 -24.03 13.54 -12.16
CA LEU A 77 -22.82 14.29 -12.55
C LEU A 77 -21.99 13.55 -13.60
N PHE A 78 -21.93 12.22 -13.52
CA PHE A 78 -21.09 11.37 -14.36
C PHE A 78 -21.88 10.70 -15.47
N ASN A 79 -21.29 10.62 -16.65
CA ASN A 79 -21.89 9.88 -17.76
C ASN A 79 -21.73 8.34 -17.56
N GLN A 80 -22.42 7.55 -18.40
CA GLN A 80 -22.44 6.10 -18.29
C GLN A 80 -21.04 5.44 -18.38
N ARG A 81 -20.13 6.02 -19.17
CA ARG A 81 -18.76 5.52 -19.30
C ARG A 81 -17.97 5.72 -18.01
N GLU A 82 -18.08 6.91 -17.41
CA GLU A 82 -17.44 7.26 -16.14
C GLU A 82 -17.96 6.38 -14.99
N VAL A 83 -19.27 6.18 -14.90
CA VAL A 83 -19.90 5.31 -13.89
C VAL A 83 -19.43 3.87 -14.04
N THR A 84 -19.33 3.36 -15.28
CA THR A 84 -18.86 1.98 -15.52
C THR A 84 -17.37 1.85 -15.18
N HIS A 85 -16.55 2.84 -15.54
CA HIS A 85 -15.15 2.86 -15.14
C HIS A 85 -14.99 2.91 -13.61
N LEU A 86 -15.81 3.71 -12.92
CA LEU A 86 -15.77 3.80 -11.45
C LEU A 86 -16.14 2.46 -10.77
N LYS A 87 -17.02 1.66 -11.38
CA LYS A 87 -17.26 0.27 -10.93
C LYS A 87 -16.00 -0.59 -11.04
N ASP A 88 -15.24 -0.47 -12.13
CA ASP A 88 -13.98 -1.21 -12.28
C ASP A 88 -12.94 -0.75 -11.24
N VAL A 89 -12.85 0.57 -11.01
CA VAL A 89 -11.99 1.15 -9.96
C VAL A 89 -12.38 0.62 -8.57
N LYS A 90 -13.68 0.57 -8.25
CA LYS A 90 -14.18 -0.04 -7.00
C LYS A 90 -13.74 -1.50 -6.87
N GLY A 91 -13.86 -2.28 -7.94
CA GLY A 91 -13.41 -3.67 -7.98
C GLY A 91 -11.92 -3.81 -7.59
N LEU A 92 -11.09 -2.91 -8.10
CA LEU A 92 -9.65 -2.86 -7.82
C LEU A 92 -9.36 -2.46 -6.35
N ILE A 93 -10.07 -1.46 -5.83
CA ILE A 93 -9.98 -1.03 -4.43
C ILE A 93 -10.38 -2.18 -3.49
N GLN A 94 -11.48 -2.85 -3.77
CA GLN A 94 -11.93 -4.00 -2.97
C GLN A 94 -10.99 -5.20 -3.06
N LEU A 95 -10.32 -5.41 -4.21
CA LEU A 95 -9.26 -6.40 -4.35
C LEU A 95 -8.09 -6.05 -3.43
N ALA A 96 -7.65 -4.79 -3.39
CA ALA A 96 -6.60 -4.33 -2.49
C ALA A 96 -6.98 -4.56 -1.01
N TYR A 97 -8.23 -4.30 -0.61
CA TYR A 97 -8.70 -4.57 0.76
C TYR A 97 -8.69 -6.07 1.10
N ARG A 98 -9.05 -6.93 0.14
CA ARG A 98 -8.96 -8.40 0.33
C ARG A 98 -7.51 -8.86 0.46
N LEU A 99 -6.61 -8.31 -0.35
CA LEU A 99 -5.17 -8.59 -0.26
C LEU A 99 -4.56 -8.10 1.06
N GLN A 100 -5.00 -6.95 1.57
CA GLN A 100 -4.63 -6.45 2.90
C GLN A 100 -4.99 -7.46 3.99
N LEU A 101 -6.26 -7.90 4.04
CA LEU A 101 -6.73 -8.85 5.04
C LEU A 101 -6.03 -10.20 4.92
N ALA A 102 -5.83 -10.72 3.71
CA ALA A 102 -5.14 -11.98 3.45
C ALA A 102 -3.67 -11.91 3.91
N SER A 103 -2.98 -10.81 3.60
CA SER A 103 -1.58 -10.59 4.01
C SER A 103 -1.46 -10.47 5.52
N LEU A 104 -2.37 -9.72 6.17
CA LEU A 104 -2.41 -9.59 7.62
C LEU A 104 -2.67 -10.95 8.30
N ALA A 105 -3.67 -11.68 7.84
CA ALA A 105 -4.01 -13.00 8.37
C ALA A 105 -2.83 -13.96 8.22
N TYR A 106 -2.18 -13.99 7.05
CA TYR A 106 -1.01 -14.82 6.82
C TYR A 106 0.15 -14.46 7.75
N ILE A 107 0.46 -13.19 7.91
CA ILE A 107 1.53 -12.71 8.81
C ILE A 107 1.24 -13.13 10.25
N VAL A 108 0.01 -12.92 10.75
CA VAL A 108 -0.39 -13.30 12.11
C VAL A 108 -0.27 -14.81 12.31
N VAL A 109 -0.83 -15.62 11.42
CA VAL A 109 -0.77 -17.10 11.49
C VAL A 109 0.68 -17.58 11.44
N TYR A 110 1.50 -17.01 10.55
CA TYR A 110 2.92 -17.33 10.44
C TYR A 110 3.68 -17.05 11.74
N ILE A 111 3.43 -15.88 12.35
CA ILE A 111 4.04 -15.49 13.63
C ILE A 111 3.64 -16.47 14.73
N VAL A 112 2.33 -16.74 14.89
CA VAL A 112 1.81 -17.64 15.94
C VAL A 112 2.39 -19.05 15.81
N ILE A 113 2.34 -19.65 14.62
CA ILE A 113 2.85 -21.00 14.38
C ILE A 113 4.36 -21.06 14.69
N ASN A 114 5.14 -20.12 14.17
CA ASN A 114 6.59 -20.16 14.40
C ASN A 114 6.97 -19.84 15.85
N PHE A 115 6.19 -19.00 16.55
CA PHE A 115 6.39 -18.75 17.98
C PHE A 115 6.20 -20.02 18.81
N VAL A 116 5.12 -20.76 18.56
CA VAL A 116 4.82 -22.03 19.25
C VAL A 116 5.86 -23.11 18.95
N LEU A 117 6.22 -23.27 17.67
CA LEU A 117 7.10 -24.38 17.24
C LEU A 117 8.58 -24.11 17.52
N ARG A 118 9.06 -22.86 17.45
CA ARG A 118 10.51 -22.54 17.46
C ARG A 118 11.02 -21.90 18.75
N ARG A 119 10.15 -21.54 19.66
CA ARG A 119 10.46 -20.93 20.97
C ARG A 119 11.59 -19.88 20.89
N GLY A 120 12.76 -20.10 21.50
CA GLY A 120 13.83 -19.13 21.60
C GLY A 120 14.51 -18.73 20.27
N ALA A 121 14.51 -19.59 19.24
CA ALA A 121 15.07 -19.28 17.91
C ALA A 121 14.12 -18.45 17.03
N PHE A 122 12.86 -18.32 17.42
CA PHE A 122 11.81 -17.61 16.68
C PHE A 122 12.19 -16.16 16.37
N TRP A 123 12.59 -15.40 17.38
CA TRP A 123 12.82 -13.95 17.23
C TRP A 123 13.91 -13.57 16.23
N ARG A 124 14.99 -14.34 16.14
CA ARG A 124 16.05 -14.10 15.15
C ARG A 124 15.54 -14.36 13.73
N GLY A 125 14.77 -15.42 13.58
CA GLY A 125 14.16 -15.76 12.30
C GLY A 125 13.15 -14.71 11.85
N LEU A 126 12.26 -14.26 12.74
CA LEU A 126 11.28 -13.23 12.48
C LEU A 126 11.95 -11.90 12.11
N ALA A 127 12.90 -11.43 12.93
CA ALA A 127 13.58 -10.17 12.69
C ALA A 127 14.28 -10.12 11.31
N ARG A 128 14.94 -11.21 10.89
CA ARG A 128 15.55 -11.29 9.54
C ARG A 128 14.51 -11.16 8.44
N ARG A 129 13.34 -11.79 8.57
CA ARG A 129 12.28 -11.72 7.56
C ARG A 129 11.62 -10.34 7.50
N LEU A 130 11.45 -9.69 8.65
CA LEU A 130 10.99 -8.30 8.71
C LEU A 130 11.98 -7.36 8.01
N ILE A 131 13.29 -7.53 8.23
CA ILE A 131 14.32 -6.74 7.52
C ILE A 131 14.24 -6.98 6.01
N TRP A 132 14.13 -8.25 5.57
CA TRP A 132 14.00 -8.55 4.14
C TRP A 132 12.72 -8.00 3.54
N GLY A 133 11.58 -8.10 4.25
CA GLY A 133 10.30 -7.54 3.80
C GLY A 133 10.33 -6.02 3.71
N SER A 134 10.89 -5.35 4.72
CA SER A 134 11.10 -3.90 4.71
C SER A 134 12.05 -3.47 3.58
N GLY A 135 13.16 -4.19 3.39
CA GLY A 135 14.08 -3.94 2.28
C GLY A 135 13.42 -4.12 0.91
N ALA A 136 12.59 -5.16 0.75
CA ALA A 136 11.81 -5.37 -0.48
C ALA A 136 10.80 -4.25 -0.73
N THR A 137 10.11 -3.76 0.32
CA THR A 137 9.19 -2.61 0.21
C THR A 137 9.95 -1.37 -0.28
N ILE A 138 11.06 -1.03 0.37
CA ILE A 138 11.86 0.15 -0.01
C ILE A 138 12.39 0.01 -1.43
N ALA A 139 12.94 -1.16 -1.80
CA ALA A 139 13.47 -1.38 -3.15
C ALA A 139 12.38 -1.26 -4.23
N LEU A 140 11.21 -1.88 -4.02
CA LEU A 140 10.07 -1.79 -4.94
C LEU A 140 9.64 -0.33 -5.12
N LEU A 141 9.44 0.39 -4.02
CA LEU A 141 8.97 1.78 -4.06
C LEU A 141 10.03 2.76 -4.58
N ALA A 142 11.32 2.48 -4.36
CA ALA A 142 12.39 3.25 -4.97
C ALA A 142 12.41 3.11 -6.50
N ILE A 143 12.19 1.90 -7.03
CA ILE A 143 12.10 1.65 -8.47
C ILE A 143 10.87 2.33 -9.07
N LEU A 144 9.68 2.14 -8.47
CA LEU A 144 8.45 2.75 -8.96
C LEU A 144 8.46 4.28 -8.81
N GLY A 145 8.99 4.78 -7.69
CA GLY A 145 9.11 6.22 -7.44
C GLY A 145 10.10 6.89 -8.40
N LEU A 146 11.23 6.24 -8.69
CA LEU A 146 12.17 6.73 -9.70
C LEU A 146 11.52 6.79 -11.09
N TRP A 147 10.75 5.75 -11.46
CA TRP A 147 9.99 5.76 -12.70
C TRP A 147 8.95 6.88 -12.71
N ALA A 148 8.19 7.06 -11.63
CA ALA A 148 7.20 8.12 -11.52
C ALA A 148 7.81 9.53 -11.67
N VAL A 149 9.03 9.74 -11.15
CA VAL A 149 9.76 11.03 -11.30
C VAL A 149 10.25 11.26 -12.73
N ILE A 150 10.67 10.20 -13.43
CA ILE A 150 11.19 10.30 -14.81
C ILE A 150 10.04 10.43 -15.81
N ASP A 151 9.01 9.59 -15.70
CA ASP A 151 7.90 9.49 -16.64
C ASP A 151 6.66 8.89 -15.98
N PHE A 152 5.91 9.77 -15.28
CA PHE A 152 4.66 9.35 -14.63
C PHE A 152 3.59 8.93 -15.64
N ASP A 153 3.57 9.54 -16.82
CA ASP A 153 2.59 9.24 -17.86
C ASP A 153 2.67 7.77 -18.30
N SER A 154 3.88 7.27 -18.55
CA SER A 154 4.11 5.86 -18.88
C SER A 154 3.73 4.94 -17.73
N LEU A 155 4.05 5.29 -16.48
CA LEU A 155 3.69 4.49 -15.32
C LEU A 155 2.16 4.45 -15.13
N PHE A 156 1.49 5.58 -15.30
CA PHE A 156 0.04 5.70 -15.19
C PHE A 156 -0.68 4.93 -16.31
N LEU A 157 -0.16 5.01 -17.53
CA LEU A 157 -0.66 4.20 -18.66
C LEU A 157 -0.49 2.69 -18.39
N LEU A 158 0.70 2.27 -17.96
CA LEU A 158 0.96 0.86 -17.64
C LEU A 158 0.02 0.36 -16.55
N PHE A 159 -0.20 1.17 -15.51
CA PHE A 159 -1.16 0.83 -14.45
C PHE A 159 -2.54 0.54 -15.02
N HIS A 160 -3.05 1.36 -15.93
CA HIS A 160 -4.36 1.15 -16.55
C HIS A 160 -4.39 -0.11 -17.43
N LEU A 161 -3.37 -0.32 -18.26
CA LEU A 161 -3.28 -1.49 -19.15
C LEU A 161 -3.20 -2.82 -18.37
N VAL A 162 -2.59 -2.82 -17.19
CA VAL A 162 -2.49 -4.04 -16.35
C VAL A 162 -3.73 -4.25 -15.49
N SER A 163 -4.36 -3.14 -15.05
CA SER A 163 -5.47 -3.20 -14.09
C SER A 163 -6.83 -3.41 -14.73
N PHE A 164 -7.03 -2.95 -15.97
CA PHE A 164 -8.32 -2.98 -16.65
C PHE A 164 -8.24 -3.78 -17.94
N SER A 165 -9.23 -4.65 -18.16
CA SER A 165 -9.35 -5.47 -19.38
C SER A 165 -10.16 -4.81 -20.50
N ASN A 166 -10.64 -3.57 -20.28
CA ASN A 166 -11.42 -2.80 -21.21
C ASN A 166 -10.84 -1.40 -21.41
N GLU A 167 -11.43 -0.60 -22.31
CA GLU A 167 -10.97 0.75 -22.63
C GLU A 167 -11.82 1.88 -21.99
N LEU A 168 -12.64 1.56 -20.99
CA LEU A 168 -13.55 2.53 -20.35
C LEU A 168 -12.80 3.59 -19.53
N TRP A 169 -11.57 3.30 -19.12
CA TRP A 169 -10.69 4.23 -18.43
C TRP A 169 -10.18 5.38 -19.32
N GLN A 170 -10.26 5.24 -20.66
CA GLN A 170 -9.90 6.31 -21.60
C GLN A 170 -11.04 7.35 -21.66
N LEU A 171 -11.13 8.21 -20.66
CA LEU A 171 -12.12 9.26 -20.55
C LEU A 171 -11.82 10.41 -21.52
N SER A 172 -12.85 11.16 -21.90
CA SER A 172 -12.73 12.33 -22.78
C SER A 172 -12.32 13.57 -21.96
N PRO A 173 -11.60 14.55 -22.57
CA PRO A 173 -11.12 15.73 -21.85
C PRO A 173 -12.21 16.57 -21.15
N GLY A 174 -13.49 16.44 -21.58
CA GLY A 174 -14.64 17.13 -20.96
C GLY A 174 -15.38 16.30 -19.91
N ASP A 175 -15.01 15.05 -19.69
CA ASP A 175 -15.65 14.19 -18.70
C ASP A 175 -15.41 14.72 -17.28
N LYS A 176 -16.43 14.78 -16.45
CA LYS A 176 -16.37 15.37 -15.11
C LYS A 176 -15.40 14.65 -14.19
N MET A 177 -15.31 13.34 -14.29
CA MET A 177 -14.36 12.55 -13.52
C MET A 177 -12.90 12.92 -13.85
N LEU A 178 -12.57 13.12 -15.13
CA LEU A 178 -11.23 13.53 -15.54
C LEU A 178 -10.90 14.96 -15.06
N LEU A 179 -11.90 15.85 -15.04
CA LEU A 179 -11.75 17.21 -14.51
C LEU A 179 -11.60 17.22 -12.98
N MET A 180 -12.33 16.34 -12.28
CA MET A 180 -12.23 16.22 -10.81
C MET A 180 -10.95 15.54 -10.35
N PHE A 181 -10.44 14.57 -11.11
CA PHE A 181 -9.28 13.76 -10.77
C PHE A 181 -8.23 13.84 -11.88
N PRO A 182 -7.59 15.00 -12.07
CA PRO A 182 -6.50 15.12 -13.05
C PRO A 182 -5.33 14.21 -12.67
N GLN A 183 -4.50 13.86 -13.64
CA GLN A 183 -3.39 12.93 -13.45
C GLN A 183 -2.44 13.30 -12.30
N GLY A 184 -2.23 14.61 -12.08
CA GLY A 184 -1.44 15.10 -10.94
C GLY A 184 -2.00 14.71 -9.57
N PHE A 185 -3.34 14.58 -9.45
CA PHE A 185 -3.98 14.08 -8.23
C PHE A 185 -3.53 12.67 -7.90
N PHE A 186 -3.47 11.79 -8.90
CA PHE A 186 -3.01 10.41 -8.73
C PHE A 186 -1.51 10.33 -8.46
N ASN A 187 -0.71 11.22 -9.06
CA ASN A 187 0.71 11.31 -8.76
C ASN A 187 0.95 11.66 -7.28
N ASP A 188 0.28 12.69 -6.77
CA ASP A 188 0.38 13.06 -5.35
C ASP A 188 -0.09 11.93 -4.42
N GLY A 189 -1.21 11.27 -4.76
CA GLY A 189 -1.71 10.11 -4.02
C GLY A 189 -0.71 8.96 -4.00
N ALA A 190 -0.10 8.64 -5.13
CA ALA A 190 0.92 7.60 -5.24
C ALA A 190 2.18 7.95 -4.42
N LEU A 191 2.63 9.20 -4.46
CA LEU A 191 3.76 9.69 -3.66
C LEU A 191 3.44 9.64 -2.16
N PHE A 192 2.23 9.99 -1.76
CA PHE A 192 1.78 9.89 -0.37
C PHE A 192 1.84 8.44 0.13
N VAL A 193 1.24 7.50 -0.61
CA VAL A 193 1.25 6.06 -0.28
C VAL A 193 2.68 5.52 -0.24
N ALA A 194 3.52 5.89 -1.22
CA ALA A 194 4.91 5.45 -1.26
C ALA A 194 5.72 5.98 -0.07
N ALA A 195 5.57 7.26 0.29
CA ALA A 195 6.29 7.86 1.41
C ALA A 195 5.87 7.25 2.75
N ALA A 196 4.57 7.00 2.96
CA ALA A 196 4.05 6.34 4.15
C ALA A 196 4.60 4.91 4.29
N ALA A 197 4.48 4.09 3.24
CA ALA A 197 4.97 2.71 3.24
C ALA A 197 6.49 2.62 3.42
N ILE A 198 7.27 3.54 2.85
CA ILE A 198 8.73 3.62 3.09
C ILE A 198 9.00 3.97 4.56
N GLY A 199 8.30 4.94 5.12
CA GLY A 199 8.44 5.32 6.53
C GLY A 199 8.16 4.15 7.47
N GLU A 200 7.06 3.43 7.25
CA GLU A 200 6.71 2.22 8.00
C GLU A 200 7.75 1.11 7.84
N ALA A 201 8.21 0.86 6.60
CA ALA A 201 9.24 -0.13 6.32
C ALA A 201 10.56 0.20 7.04
N VAL A 202 10.98 1.47 7.07
CA VAL A 202 12.17 1.92 7.81
C VAL A 202 12.01 1.68 9.32
N ILE A 203 10.86 1.99 9.88
CA ILE A 203 10.56 1.77 11.30
C ILE A 203 10.60 0.27 11.63
N ILE A 204 9.87 -0.56 10.87
CA ILE A 204 9.79 -2.01 11.10
C ILE A 204 11.17 -2.65 10.93
N GLY A 205 11.88 -2.33 9.85
CA GLY A 205 13.22 -2.84 9.57
C GLY A 205 14.24 -2.40 10.61
N GLY A 206 14.19 -1.14 11.05
CA GLY A 206 15.05 -0.57 12.08
C GLY A 206 14.87 -1.24 13.45
N ILE A 207 13.60 -1.42 13.88
CA ILE A 207 13.29 -2.15 15.12
C ILE A 207 13.79 -3.61 15.04
N ALA A 208 13.53 -4.29 13.91
CA ALA A 208 13.96 -5.66 13.71
C ALA A 208 15.49 -5.80 13.73
N TRP A 209 16.20 -4.87 13.11
CA TRP A 209 17.66 -4.80 13.14
C TRP A 209 18.20 -4.55 14.55
N GLY A 210 17.61 -3.61 15.31
CA GLY A 210 17.95 -3.33 16.69
C GLY A 210 17.83 -4.57 17.59
N ILE A 211 16.75 -5.35 17.44
CA ILE A 211 16.57 -6.61 18.17
C ILE A 211 17.69 -7.60 17.86
N LEU A 212 18.13 -7.73 16.61
CA LEU A 212 19.23 -8.62 16.25
C LEU A 212 20.57 -8.16 16.84
N ALA A 213 20.85 -6.86 16.78
CA ALA A 213 22.09 -6.27 17.29
C ALA A 213 22.23 -6.45 18.82
N LEU A 214 21.17 -6.17 19.57
CA LEU A 214 21.16 -6.31 21.04
C LEU A 214 21.35 -7.77 21.47
N ARG A 215 20.68 -8.71 20.81
CA ARG A 215 20.84 -10.15 21.09
C ARG A 215 22.20 -10.70 20.69
N GLY A 216 22.82 -10.14 19.65
CA GLY A 216 24.20 -10.46 19.26
C GLY A 216 25.19 -10.08 20.36
N LYS A 217 25.09 -8.85 20.88
CA LYS A 217 25.95 -8.36 21.98
C LYS A 217 25.76 -9.16 23.27
N ALA A 218 24.55 -9.56 23.63
CA ALA A 218 24.30 -10.35 24.84
C ALA A 218 24.93 -11.75 24.75
N ASN A 219 24.89 -12.39 23.59
CA ASN A 219 25.53 -13.69 23.39
C ASN A 219 27.07 -13.59 23.43
N TYR A 220 27.64 -12.54 22.82
CA TYR A 220 29.09 -12.30 22.86
C TYR A 220 29.60 -12.13 24.30
N LYS A 221 28.90 -11.32 25.13
CA LYS A 221 29.24 -11.18 26.56
C LYS A 221 29.20 -12.51 27.34
N LYS A 222 28.18 -13.36 27.08
CA LYS A 222 28.10 -14.68 27.73
C LYS A 222 29.25 -15.59 27.35
N VAL A 223 29.71 -15.59 26.10
CA VAL A 223 30.86 -16.38 25.64
C VAL A 223 32.13 -15.90 26.31
N LEU A 224 32.37 -14.58 26.43
CA LEU A 224 33.55 -14.03 27.11
C LEU A 224 33.58 -14.36 28.60
N VAL A 225 32.44 -14.32 29.29
CA VAL A 225 32.39 -14.68 30.73
C VAL A 225 32.72 -16.16 30.95
N HIS A 226 32.24 -17.06 30.08
CA HIS A 226 32.62 -18.50 30.17
C HIS A 226 34.09 -18.74 29.84
N ALA A 227 34.64 -18.08 28.84
CA ALA A 227 36.03 -18.22 28.46
C ALA A 227 37.02 -17.70 29.54
N ASN A 228 36.62 -16.67 30.30
CA ASN A 228 37.46 -16.09 31.37
C ASN A 228 37.23 -16.74 32.75
N GLY A 229 36.23 -17.62 32.89
CA GLY A 229 35.94 -18.32 34.16
C GLY A 229 36.50 -19.74 34.26
N GLU A 230 37.14 -20.24 33.20
CA GLU A 230 37.75 -21.57 33.14
C GLU A 230 39.29 -21.53 33.29
N GLY A 231 39.88 -20.42 33.81
CA GLY A 231 41.30 -20.21 34.02
C GLY A 231 41.72 -20.26 35.50
#